data_6311a2f12fee93a164b36f34bcf97823
#
_entry.id   6311a2f12fee93a164b36f34bcf97823
#
_cell.length_a   1.000
_cell.length_b   1.000
_cell.length_c   1.000
_cell.angle_alpha   90.00
_cell.angle_beta   90.00
_cell.angle_gamma   90.00
#
_symmetry.space_group_name_H-M   'P 1'
#
loop_
_entity.id
_entity.type
_entity.pdbx_description
1 polymer ?
#
loop_
_entity_poly.entity_id
_entity_poly.type
_entity_poly.pdbx_seq_one_letter_code
_entity_poly.pdbx_strand_id
1 'polypeptide(L)'
;MKYSINKFTAGALIAVAAMTASCSSDYLNVSPAESAEPSAAYANTSNARNTLNGIAKSMTVQQAYYGQGFAGENAIMRLYENLPSQNYNYNRYASGWATIHNQDYHYRSTVKYDSYAWAYYYQIINNANALLANIDNAAGSDADRKFIKASALAFRAYAYEKLVHYYCYRWQDSNNGTSTGLPLRLDTSTGNLKASTLAETYAQIYKDCQDAITLFTESGVTRSTAECWIPDLNTAHAVYARAALTRQDYATALAQAKLAENGRPLMTGDTYAAGFYKPNDEWILGSYGDASEQNWYWAYGVQGACNGYYASNQSTGAGTIGHELITRIPNNDARKQLFITEDKFRSINITDNSQVNQTYGILGQGNKSVKAQADSIVKKHQISGLSAAYASGYIYLDGQMKFWVTAQPGVSYLPYIRSSEMVLIEAEANYFLGNTADAQAALVKLNATTGRNASYTCTKTGTDLFNEIKDYREVELWGEGFAWSDYKRWNIPVVRHSFAEGGNAHAAVAKTIAVDYGNKWTWVIPQNEIDYNDLVRNE
;
A
#
# COMPACT_ATOMS: atom_id res chain seq x y z
N MET A 1 -45.38 -72.46 -21.50
CA MET A 1 -44.32 -71.59 -21.00
C MET A 1 -43.77 -70.75 -22.15
N LYS A 2 -44.54 -69.81 -22.63
CA LYS A 2 -44.21 -68.81 -23.63
C LYS A 2 -44.84 -67.54 -23.18
N TYR A 3 -44.12 -66.41 -23.18
CA TYR A 3 -44.45 -65.04 -22.80
C TYR A 3 -43.77 -64.55 -21.49
N SER A 4 -42.48 -64.23 -21.56
CA SER A 4 -41.85 -63.37 -20.55
C SER A 4 -40.59 -62.62 -21.03
N ILE A 5 -40.10 -62.82 -22.26
CA ILE A 5 -38.82 -62.23 -22.70
C ILE A 5 -39.01 -60.91 -23.45
N ASN A 6 -40.16 -60.67 -24.08
CA ASN A 6 -40.34 -59.48 -24.94
C ASN A 6 -40.71 -58.18 -24.22
N LYS A 7 -41.03 -58.21 -22.92
CA LYS A 7 -41.30 -56.97 -22.18
C LYS A 7 -40.05 -56.35 -21.54
N PHE A 8 -39.05 -57.17 -21.25
CA PHE A 8 -37.80 -56.66 -20.70
C PHE A 8 -36.88 -56.03 -21.78
N THR A 9 -36.86 -56.56 -22.97
CA THR A 9 -36.09 -56.02 -24.10
C THR A 9 -36.67 -54.70 -24.64
N ALA A 10 -37.98 -54.53 -24.64
CA ALA A 10 -38.60 -53.24 -25.04
C ALA A 10 -38.37 -52.13 -24.01
N GLY A 11 -38.39 -52.46 -22.70
CA GLY A 11 -38.08 -51.51 -21.63
C GLY A 11 -36.61 -51.06 -21.63
N ALA A 12 -35.68 -51.95 -21.95
CA ALA A 12 -34.23 -51.62 -22.03
C ALA A 12 -33.91 -50.75 -23.24
N LEU A 13 -34.57 -50.95 -24.37
CA LEU A 13 -34.39 -50.11 -25.58
C LEU A 13 -34.93 -48.69 -25.41
N ILE A 14 -36.07 -48.52 -24.68
CA ILE A 14 -36.62 -47.18 -24.37
C ILE A 14 -35.72 -46.47 -23.34
N ALA A 15 -35.14 -47.14 -22.38
CA ALA A 15 -34.24 -46.54 -21.40
C ALA A 15 -32.90 -46.10 -22.04
N VAL A 16 -32.38 -46.83 -23.02
CA VAL A 16 -31.17 -46.41 -23.75
C VAL A 16 -31.45 -45.24 -24.72
N ALA A 17 -32.63 -45.22 -25.35
CA ALA A 17 -33.02 -44.09 -26.19
C ALA A 17 -33.29 -42.80 -25.39
N ALA A 18 -33.73 -42.89 -24.13
CA ALA A 18 -33.89 -41.74 -23.24
C ALA A 18 -32.55 -41.19 -22.72
N MET A 19 -31.51 -41.99 -22.65
CA MET A 19 -30.17 -41.54 -22.23
C MET A 19 -29.37 -40.88 -23.37
N THR A 20 -29.75 -41.06 -24.61
CA THR A 20 -29.07 -40.38 -25.75
C THR A 20 -29.74 -39.08 -26.20
N ALA A 21 -30.90 -38.75 -25.67
CA ALA A 21 -31.60 -37.49 -25.95
C ALA A 21 -31.31 -36.34 -24.93
N SER A 22 -30.42 -36.57 -23.97
CA SER A 22 -30.10 -35.63 -22.88
C SER A 22 -28.77 -34.89 -23.04
N CYS A 23 -28.21 -34.84 -24.23
CA CYS A 23 -27.09 -33.95 -24.52
C CYS A 23 -27.51 -32.93 -25.57
N SER A 24 -28.37 -31.98 -25.20
CA SER A 24 -28.43 -30.77 -25.98
C SER A 24 -27.17 -29.94 -25.66
N SER A 25 -26.50 -29.44 -26.69
CA SER A 25 -25.34 -28.54 -26.59
C SER A 25 -25.62 -27.30 -25.71
N ASP A 26 -26.86 -27.01 -25.43
CA ASP A 26 -27.28 -25.88 -24.59
C ASP A 26 -27.02 -26.08 -23.09
N TYR A 27 -26.86 -27.35 -22.62
CA TYR A 27 -26.50 -27.61 -21.24
C TYR A 27 -25.03 -27.33 -20.91
N LEU A 28 -24.18 -27.24 -21.92
CA LEU A 28 -22.77 -26.89 -21.80
C LEU A 28 -22.51 -25.38 -21.98
N ASN A 29 -23.51 -24.61 -22.35
CA ASN A 29 -23.48 -23.16 -22.51
C ASN A 29 -24.10 -22.41 -21.34
N VAL A 30 -24.05 -22.96 -20.15
CA VAL A 30 -24.48 -22.23 -18.95
C VAL A 30 -23.35 -21.30 -18.57
N SER A 31 -23.50 -20.01 -18.82
CA SER A 31 -22.62 -19.01 -18.20
C SER A 31 -22.70 -19.18 -16.69
N PRO A 32 -21.55 -19.24 -15.97
CA PRO A 32 -21.56 -19.31 -14.53
C PRO A 32 -22.43 -18.18 -13.97
N ALA A 33 -23.41 -18.51 -13.15
CA ALA A 33 -24.40 -17.52 -12.64
C ALA A 33 -23.76 -16.39 -11.81
N GLU A 34 -22.47 -16.52 -11.47
CA GLU A 34 -21.72 -15.59 -10.63
C GLU A 34 -20.55 -14.89 -11.36
N SER A 35 -20.32 -15.16 -12.66
CA SER A 35 -19.31 -14.45 -13.45
C SER A 35 -19.92 -13.88 -14.72
N ALA A 36 -19.74 -12.58 -14.95
CA ALA A 36 -20.11 -11.97 -16.22
C ALA A 36 -19.24 -12.56 -17.35
N GLU A 37 -19.85 -12.89 -18.50
CA GLU A 37 -19.11 -13.21 -19.71
C GLU A 37 -18.11 -12.08 -20.00
N PRO A 38 -16.85 -12.38 -20.38
CA PRO A 38 -15.85 -11.35 -20.69
C PRO A 38 -16.35 -10.29 -21.67
N SER A 39 -17.16 -10.69 -22.67
CA SER A 39 -17.80 -9.78 -23.63
C SER A 39 -18.81 -8.84 -22.98
N ALA A 40 -19.52 -9.28 -21.94
CA ALA A 40 -20.48 -8.44 -21.21
C ALA A 40 -19.78 -7.41 -20.30
N ALA A 41 -18.61 -7.74 -19.75
CA ALA A 41 -17.84 -6.85 -18.87
C ALA A 41 -17.41 -5.55 -19.58
N TYR A 42 -17.25 -5.58 -20.89
CA TYR A 42 -16.79 -4.45 -21.71
C TYR A 42 -17.83 -3.97 -22.73
N ALA A 43 -19.06 -4.45 -22.66
CA ALA A 43 -20.11 -4.11 -23.62
C ALA A 43 -20.43 -2.61 -23.66
N ASN A 44 -20.30 -1.92 -22.54
CA ASN A 44 -20.57 -0.50 -22.39
C ASN A 44 -19.68 0.13 -21.31
N THR A 45 -19.62 1.47 -21.27
CA THR A 45 -18.80 2.23 -20.32
C THR A 45 -19.20 2.01 -18.86
N SER A 46 -20.49 1.74 -18.57
CA SER A 46 -20.94 1.42 -17.21
C SER A 46 -20.35 0.09 -16.72
N ASN A 47 -20.38 -0.95 -17.55
CA ASN A 47 -19.78 -2.25 -17.21
C ASN A 47 -18.25 -2.16 -17.11
N ALA A 48 -17.61 -1.43 -18.03
CA ALA A 48 -16.17 -1.19 -17.97
C ALA A 48 -15.76 -0.40 -16.69
N ARG A 49 -16.62 0.53 -16.22
CA ARG A 49 -16.44 1.23 -14.94
C ARG A 49 -16.50 0.25 -13.76
N ASN A 50 -17.39 -0.73 -13.80
CA ASN A 50 -17.44 -1.78 -12.78
C ASN A 50 -16.17 -2.64 -12.78
N THR A 51 -15.52 -2.83 -13.93
CA THR A 51 -14.22 -3.51 -14.01
C THR A 51 -13.12 -2.69 -13.33
N LEU A 52 -13.10 -1.35 -13.45
CA LEU A 52 -12.21 -0.49 -12.68
C LEU A 52 -12.44 -0.64 -11.17
N ASN A 53 -13.70 -0.64 -10.73
CA ASN A 53 -14.04 -0.92 -9.33
C ASN A 53 -13.53 -2.30 -8.89
N GLY A 54 -13.58 -3.30 -9.77
CA GLY A 54 -13.03 -4.64 -9.54
C GLY A 54 -11.51 -4.62 -9.31
N ILE A 55 -10.76 -3.82 -10.07
CA ILE A 55 -9.32 -3.61 -9.85
C ILE A 55 -9.10 -2.98 -8.47
N ALA A 56 -9.78 -1.87 -8.17
CA ALA A 56 -9.66 -1.19 -6.88
C ALA A 56 -10.05 -2.09 -5.70
N LYS A 57 -11.10 -2.91 -5.85
CA LYS A 57 -11.51 -3.89 -4.86
C LYS A 57 -10.44 -4.95 -4.63
N SER A 58 -9.79 -5.45 -5.68
CA SER A 58 -8.70 -6.42 -5.56
C SER A 58 -7.51 -5.87 -4.75
N MET A 59 -7.38 -4.56 -4.66
CA MET A 59 -6.36 -3.87 -3.86
C MET A 59 -6.67 -3.85 -2.35
N THR A 60 -7.83 -4.33 -1.93
CA THR A 60 -8.22 -4.36 -0.50
C THR A 60 -8.52 -5.75 0.03
N VAL A 61 -8.87 -6.70 -0.85
CA VAL A 61 -9.32 -8.04 -0.43
C VAL A 61 -8.16 -8.99 -0.17
N GLN A 62 -8.40 -9.95 0.71
CA GLN A 62 -7.43 -11.02 0.97
C GLN A 62 -7.29 -11.93 -0.25
N GLN A 63 -6.05 -12.18 -0.65
CA GLN A 63 -5.73 -13.09 -1.72
C GLN A 63 -5.81 -14.54 -1.21
N ALA A 64 -6.81 -15.29 -1.67
CA ALA A 64 -7.10 -16.64 -1.17
C ALA A 64 -5.90 -17.60 -1.27
N TYR A 65 -5.15 -17.54 -2.35
CA TYR A 65 -3.97 -18.38 -2.57
C TYR A 65 -2.87 -18.15 -1.52
N TYR A 66 -2.63 -16.90 -1.14
CA TYR A 66 -1.59 -16.54 -0.17
C TYR A 66 -2.06 -16.71 1.27
N GLY A 67 -3.36 -16.58 1.51
CA GLY A 67 -4.00 -16.79 2.80
C GLY A 67 -3.98 -15.56 3.70
N GLN A 68 -4.05 -15.80 5.00
CA GLN A 68 -4.18 -14.76 6.00
C GLN A 68 -2.99 -13.78 5.99
N GLY A 69 -3.29 -12.50 6.05
CA GLY A 69 -2.29 -11.43 6.08
C GLY A 69 -1.93 -10.84 4.71
N PHE A 70 -2.32 -11.51 3.62
CA PHE A 70 -2.05 -11.06 2.27
C PHE A 70 -3.31 -10.40 1.67
N ALA A 71 -3.58 -9.16 2.08
CA ALA A 71 -4.76 -8.40 1.68
C ALA A 71 -4.35 -7.14 0.91
N GLY A 72 -4.26 -7.26 -0.40
CA GLY A 72 -4.04 -6.15 -1.32
C GLY A 72 -2.89 -5.24 -0.92
N GLU A 73 -3.07 -3.96 -1.14
CA GLU A 73 -2.07 -2.92 -0.86
C GLU A 73 -1.73 -2.80 0.64
N ASN A 74 -2.66 -3.15 1.54
CA ASN A 74 -2.39 -3.16 2.96
C ASN A 74 -1.27 -4.15 3.34
N ALA A 75 -1.23 -5.33 2.71
CA ALA A 75 -0.15 -6.29 2.90
C ALA A 75 1.19 -5.74 2.38
N ILE A 76 1.18 -5.06 1.25
CA ILE A 76 2.36 -4.40 0.69
C ILE A 76 2.89 -3.33 1.66
N MET A 77 2.05 -2.41 2.08
CA MET A 77 2.42 -1.35 3.02
C MET A 77 3.04 -1.92 4.29
N ARG A 78 2.46 -3.00 4.81
CA ARG A 78 2.89 -3.57 6.06
C ARG A 78 4.13 -4.44 5.92
N LEU A 79 4.09 -5.44 5.02
CA LEU A 79 5.09 -6.50 4.97
C LEU A 79 6.33 -6.10 4.18
N TYR A 80 6.18 -5.22 3.19
CA TYR A 80 7.28 -4.85 2.30
C TYR A 80 7.88 -3.47 2.64
N GLU A 81 7.13 -2.59 3.26
CA GLU A 81 7.55 -1.22 3.52
C GLU A 81 7.75 -0.93 5.01
N ASN A 82 6.70 -1.13 5.82
CA ASN A 82 6.72 -0.66 7.21
C ASN A 82 7.58 -1.55 8.09
N LEU A 83 7.31 -2.88 8.14
CA LEU A 83 8.00 -3.80 9.03
C LEU A 83 9.51 -3.90 8.78
N PRO A 84 10.02 -3.90 7.53
CA PRO A 84 11.46 -3.93 7.31
C PRO A 84 12.15 -2.59 7.53
N SER A 85 11.42 -1.49 7.79
CA SER A 85 11.99 -0.17 8.07
C SER A 85 12.49 -0.02 9.52
N GLN A 86 13.03 1.14 9.87
CA GLN A 86 13.46 1.41 11.26
C GLN A 86 12.39 2.06 12.13
N ASN A 87 11.43 2.76 11.53
CA ASN A 87 10.46 3.59 12.25
C ASN A 87 9.06 2.97 12.36
N TYR A 88 8.96 1.67 12.12
CA TYR A 88 7.75 0.90 12.36
C TYR A 88 8.10 -0.35 13.17
N ASN A 89 7.84 -0.34 14.47
CA ASN A 89 8.24 -1.38 15.38
C ASN A 89 7.05 -2.13 15.97
N TYR A 90 7.29 -3.39 16.33
CA TYR A 90 6.45 -4.14 17.24
C TYR A 90 7.05 -4.09 18.63
N ASN A 91 6.26 -3.77 19.61
CA ASN A 91 6.67 -3.79 21.01
C ASN A 91 6.62 -5.19 21.60
N ARG A 92 5.91 -6.08 20.96
CA ARG A 92 5.78 -7.47 21.39
C ARG A 92 6.51 -8.38 20.43
N TYR A 93 7.26 -9.31 20.98
CA TYR A 93 7.85 -10.38 20.20
C TYR A 93 6.73 -11.21 19.57
N ALA A 94 6.51 -11.03 18.29
CA ALA A 94 5.69 -11.92 17.50
C ALA A 94 6.64 -12.85 16.75
N SER A 95 6.72 -14.09 17.16
CA SER A 95 7.44 -15.11 16.41
C SER A 95 6.91 -15.13 14.96
N GLY A 96 7.79 -15.06 13.99
CA GLY A 96 7.43 -14.96 12.57
C GLY A 96 7.60 -13.56 11.96
N TRP A 97 7.39 -12.49 12.68
CA TRP A 97 7.60 -11.14 12.15
C TRP A 97 9.06 -10.70 12.17
N ALA A 98 9.86 -11.27 13.06
CA ALA A 98 11.30 -10.98 13.13
C ALA A 98 12.00 -11.23 11.79
N THR A 99 11.61 -12.25 11.05
CA THR A 99 12.16 -12.56 9.73
C THR A 99 11.89 -11.45 8.70
N ILE A 100 10.69 -10.85 8.74
CA ILE A 100 10.33 -9.72 7.87
C ILE A 100 11.08 -8.46 8.31
N HIS A 101 11.07 -8.12 9.59
CA HIS A 101 11.84 -7.01 10.12
C HIS A 101 13.33 -7.09 9.74
N ASN A 102 13.88 -8.30 9.77
CA ASN A 102 15.27 -8.56 9.45
C ASN A 102 15.57 -8.68 7.96
N GLN A 103 14.57 -8.52 7.10
CA GLN A 103 14.68 -8.63 5.64
C GLN A 103 15.21 -10.01 5.19
N ASP A 104 14.86 -11.09 5.90
CA ASP A 104 15.39 -12.42 5.64
C ASP A 104 14.66 -13.17 4.50
N TYR A 105 13.64 -12.56 3.90
CA TYR A 105 12.82 -13.21 2.85
C TYR A 105 13.11 -12.71 1.43
N HIS A 106 13.58 -11.49 1.23
CA HIS A 106 13.66 -10.88 -0.09
C HIS A 106 14.68 -11.55 -1.06
N TYR A 107 15.54 -12.43 -0.57
CA TYR A 107 16.45 -13.22 -1.40
C TYR A 107 16.07 -14.70 -1.49
N ARG A 108 14.84 -15.09 -1.10
CA ARG A 108 14.35 -16.47 -1.08
C ARG A 108 13.20 -16.64 -2.07
N SER A 109 13.52 -16.99 -3.33
CA SER A 109 12.56 -17.08 -4.44
C SER A 109 11.37 -18.03 -4.23
N THR A 110 11.43 -18.95 -3.26
CA THR A 110 10.38 -19.96 -3.01
C THR A 110 9.40 -19.59 -1.90
N VAL A 111 9.58 -18.46 -1.23
CA VAL A 111 8.69 -18.06 -0.13
C VAL A 111 7.52 -17.19 -0.62
N LYS A 112 6.37 -17.33 0.04
CA LYS A 112 5.17 -16.55 -0.31
C LYS A 112 5.38 -15.04 -0.23
N TYR A 113 6.22 -14.59 0.69
CA TYR A 113 6.55 -13.17 0.85
C TYR A 113 7.33 -12.60 -0.33
N ASP A 114 8.15 -13.41 -0.99
CA ASP A 114 8.84 -12.98 -2.20
C ASP A 114 7.89 -12.89 -3.40
N SER A 115 7.00 -13.87 -3.55
CA SER A 115 6.12 -13.97 -4.71
C SER A 115 4.87 -13.09 -4.64
N TYR A 116 4.45 -12.65 -3.46
CA TYR A 116 3.17 -11.96 -3.32
C TYR A 116 3.12 -10.62 -4.07
N ALA A 117 4.09 -9.74 -3.87
CA ALA A 117 4.08 -8.44 -4.56
C ALA A 117 4.16 -8.59 -6.08
N TRP A 118 4.96 -9.57 -6.56
CA TRP A 118 5.04 -9.89 -7.98
C TRP A 118 3.67 -10.28 -8.54
N ALA A 119 3.07 -11.34 -8.01
CA ALA A 119 1.78 -11.83 -8.49
C ALA A 119 0.67 -10.80 -8.35
N TYR A 120 0.64 -10.07 -7.24
CA TYR A 120 -0.36 -9.06 -6.95
C TYR A 120 -0.33 -7.89 -7.94
N TYR A 121 0.83 -7.32 -8.22
CA TYR A 121 0.92 -6.21 -9.17
C TYR A 121 0.76 -6.66 -10.62
N TYR A 122 1.26 -7.84 -11.01
CA TYR A 122 0.98 -8.38 -12.33
C TYR A 122 -0.50 -8.75 -12.54
N GLN A 123 -1.24 -9.09 -11.49
CA GLN A 123 -2.70 -9.21 -11.56
C GLN A 123 -3.37 -7.87 -11.88
N ILE A 124 -2.94 -6.77 -11.25
CA ILE A 124 -3.43 -5.42 -11.57
C ILE A 124 -3.10 -5.07 -13.02
N ILE A 125 -1.87 -5.30 -13.46
CA ILE A 125 -1.43 -5.07 -14.84
C ILE A 125 -2.28 -5.85 -15.84
N ASN A 126 -2.53 -7.13 -15.59
CA ASN A 126 -3.34 -7.97 -16.47
C ASN A 126 -4.79 -7.47 -16.58
N ASN A 127 -5.40 -7.09 -15.46
CA ASN A 127 -6.76 -6.55 -15.44
C ASN A 127 -6.83 -5.19 -16.16
N ALA A 128 -5.83 -4.34 -15.99
CA ALA A 128 -5.72 -3.08 -16.72
C ALA A 128 -5.56 -3.34 -18.24
N ASN A 129 -4.71 -4.29 -18.63
CA ASN A 129 -4.53 -4.67 -20.03
C ASN A 129 -5.82 -5.19 -20.68
N ALA A 130 -6.58 -6.03 -19.96
CA ALA A 130 -7.87 -6.54 -20.44
C ALA A 130 -8.86 -5.39 -20.69
N LEU A 131 -8.89 -4.40 -19.82
CA LEU A 131 -9.72 -3.21 -20.00
C LEU A 131 -9.23 -2.37 -21.19
N LEU A 132 -7.93 -2.11 -21.30
CA LEU A 132 -7.33 -1.36 -22.41
C LEU A 132 -7.60 -2.00 -23.78
N ALA A 133 -7.61 -3.32 -23.86
CA ALA A 133 -7.87 -4.06 -25.09
C ALA A 133 -9.32 -3.92 -25.60
N ASN A 134 -10.28 -3.58 -24.72
CA ASN A 134 -11.71 -3.65 -25.04
C ASN A 134 -12.43 -2.30 -24.98
N ILE A 135 -11.92 -1.31 -24.24
CA ILE A 135 -12.66 -0.09 -23.90
C ILE A 135 -13.02 0.75 -25.13
N ASP A 136 -12.21 0.76 -26.17
CA ASP A 136 -12.43 1.60 -27.36
C ASP A 136 -13.71 1.18 -28.12
N ASN A 137 -14.15 -0.08 -27.97
CA ASN A 137 -15.37 -0.62 -28.58
C ASN A 137 -16.60 -0.59 -27.66
N ALA A 138 -16.45 -0.17 -26.40
CA ALA A 138 -17.55 -0.12 -25.45
C ALA A 138 -18.61 0.92 -25.85
N ALA A 139 -19.88 0.55 -25.78
CA ALA A 139 -20.97 1.50 -25.99
C ALA A 139 -21.00 2.55 -24.87
N GLY A 140 -21.17 3.83 -25.23
CA GLY A 140 -21.18 4.94 -24.27
C GLY A 140 -20.56 6.20 -24.84
N SER A 141 -20.33 7.22 -24.00
CA SER A 141 -19.72 8.48 -24.44
C SER A 141 -18.22 8.31 -24.70
N ASP A 142 -17.66 9.12 -25.59
CA ASP A 142 -16.21 9.17 -25.83
C ASP A 142 -15.46 9.66 -24.57
N ALA A 143 -16.05 10.60 -23.86
CA ALA A 143 -15.53 11.12 -22.60
C ALA A 143 -15.37 10.00 -21.56
N ASP A 144 -16.38 9.14 -21.39
CA ASP A 144 -16.32 8.02 -20.45
C ASP A 144 -15.28 6.97 -20.87
N ARG A 145 -15.23 6.63 -22.17
CA ARG A 145 -14.21 5.69 -22.68
C ARG A 145 -12.81 6.21 -22.40
N LYS A 146 -12.53 7.49 -22.68
CA LYS A 146 -11.24 8.13 -22.41
C LYS A 146 -10.92 8.12 -20.92
N PHE A 147 -11.87 8.46 -20.05
CA PHE A 147 -11.69 8.44 -18.61
C PHE A 147 -11.32 7.03 -18.10
N ILE A 148 -12.05 6.01 -18.53
CA ILE A 148 -11.83 4.63 -18.11
C ILE A 148 -10.48 4.12 -18.63
N LYS A 149 -10.13 4.43 -19.89
CA LYS A 149 -8.84 4.10 -20.50
C LYS A 149 -7.68 4.73 -19.73
N ALA A 150 -7.80 6.00 -19.39
CA ALA A 150 -6.82 6.73 -18.59
C ALA A 150 -6.64 6.13 -17.19
N SER A 151 -7.75 5.78 -16.53
CA SER A 151 -7.70 5.13 -15.20
C SER A 151 -7.00 3.77 -15.26
N ALA A 152 -7.22 2.98 -16.32
CA ALA A 152 -6.54 1.70 -16.51
C ALA A 152 -5.02 1.87 -16.74
N LEU A 153 -4.62 2.87 -17.54
CA LEU A 153 -3.20 3.23 -17.73
C LEU A 153 -2.54 3.67 -16.42
N ALA A 154 -3.25 4.48 -15.62
CA ALA A 154 -2.74 4.93 -14.33
C ALA A 154 -2.58 3.76 -13.33
N PHE A 155 -3.49 2.78 -13.30
CA PHE A 155 -3.32 1.55 -12.50
C PHE A 155 -2.13 0.71 -12.98
N ARG A 156 -1.92 0.61 -14.31
CA ARG A 156 -0.78 -0.13 -14.86
C ARG A 156 0.54 0.55 -14.52
N ALA A 157 0.62 1.87 -14.66
CA ALA A 157 1.78 2.66 -14.26
C ALA A 157 2.08 2.52 -12.76
N TYR A 158 1.06 2.60 -11.89
CA TYR A 158 1.17 2.39 -10.46
C TYR A 158 1.75 1.01 -10.13
N ALA A 159 1.24 -0.04 -10.75
CA ALA A 159 1.70 -1.39 -10.50
C ALA A 159 3.17 -1.61 -10.93
N TYR A 160 3.57 -1.09 -12.09
CA TYR A 160 4.97 -1.14 -12.53
C TYR A 160 5.89 -0.30 -11.65
N GLU A 161 5.46 0.87 -11.22
CA GLU A 161 6.20 1.72 -10.31
C GLU A 161 6.51 1.00 -8.99
N LYS A 162 5.52 0.31 -8.41
CA LYS A 162 5.70 -0.50 -7.21
C LYS A 162 6.63 -1.71 -7.43
N LEU A 163 6.48 -2.42 -8.53
CA LEU A 163 7.36 -3.55 -8.86
C LEU A 163 8.83 -3.14 -8.99
N VAL A 164 9.10 -1.95 -9.55
CA VAL A 164 10.46 -1.42 -9.65
C VAL A 164 11.11 -1.27 -8.27
N HIS A 165 10.36 -0.79 -7.27
CA HIS A 165 10.87 -0.63 -5.91
C HIS A 165 11.39 -1.94 -5.32
N TYR A 166 10.70 -3.04 -5.59
CA TYR A 166 11.02 -4.34 -4.99
C TYR A 166 12.01 -5.15 -5.81
N TYR A 167 11.80 -5.27 -7.12
CA TYR A 167 12.48 -6.25 -7.97
C TYR A 167 13.56 -5.67 -8.88
N CYS A 168 13.84 -4.37 -8.80
CA CYS A 168 14.90 -3.73 -9.57
C CYS A 168 15.95 -3.08 -8.66
N TYR A 169 17.16 -2.94 -9.16
CA TYR A 169 18.20 -2.14 -8.49
C TYR A 169 17.78 -0.67 -8.43
N ARG A 170 18.35 0.07 -7.48
CA ARG A 170 18.26 1.53 -7.47
C ARG A 170 18.83 2.10 -8.78
N TRP A 171 18.32 3.26 -9.17
CA TRP A 171 18.80 3.91 -10.39
C TRP A 171 20.33 4.12 -10.38
N GLN A 172 20.92 4.55 -9.25
CA GLN A 172 22.36 4.74 -9.12
C GLN A 172 23.18 3.45 -9.28
N ASP A 173 22.60 2.31 -8.96
CA ASP A 173 23.27 1.00 -9.08
C ASP A 173 23.02 0.32 -10.43
N SER A 174 22.23 0.94 -11.29
CA SER A 174 21.73 0.33 -12.53
C SER A 174 22.60 0.57 -13.77
N ASN A 175 23.74 1.23 -13.61
CA ASN A 175 24.56 1.67 -14.75
C ASN A 175 23.73 2.43 -15.81
N ASN A 176 23.13 3.55 -15.40
CA ASN A 176 22.22 4.37 -16.20
C ASN A 176 21.02 3.58 -16.76
N GLY A 177 20.46 2.65 -15.98
CA GLY A 177 19.27 1.90 -16.33
C GLY A 177 19.52 0.71 -17.26
N THR A 178 20.76 0.29 -17.48
CA THR A 178 21.06 -0.91 -18.30
C THR A 178 20.90 -2.21 -17.52
N SER A 179 20.79 -2.16 -16.17
CA SER A 179 20.46 -3.34 -15.38
C SER A 179 19.09 -3.92 -15.74
N THR A 180 18.87 -5.15 -15.33
CA THR A 180 17.61 -5.86 -15.50
C THR A 180 16.47 -5.08 -14.87
N GLY A 181 15.42 -4.86 -15.65
CA GLY A 181 14.15 -4.27 -15.27
C GLY A 181 13.06 -5.34 -15.13
N LEU A 182 11.86 -5.04 -15.62
CA LEU A 182 10.68 -5.90 -15.48
C LEU A 182 10.25 -6.49 -16.84
N PRO A 183 9.62 -7.67 -16.88
CA PRO A 183 8.86 -8.12 -18.05
C PRO A 183 7.70 -7.16 -18.31
N LEU A 184 7.74 -6.42 -19.44
CA LEU A 184 6.71 -5.41 -19.76
C LEU A 184 5.52 -6.07 -20.47
N ARG A 185 4.60 -6.64 -19.69
CA ARG A 185 3.35 -7.21 -20.18
C ARG A 185 2.36 -6.08 -20.50
N LEU A 186 2.19 -5.76 -21.77
CA LEU A 186 1.36 -4.64 -22.26
C LEU A 186 0.05 -5.09 -22.92
N ASP A 187 -0.17 -6.38 -22.97
CA ASP A 187 -1.35 -7.03 -23.53
C ASP A 187 -1.84 -8.18 -22.61
N THR A 188 -2.83 -8.92 -23.06
CA THR A 188 -3.41 -10.06 -22.33
C THR A 188 -2.75 -11.41 -22.65
N SER A 189 -1.63 -11.41 -23.36
CA SER A 189 -0.92 -12.64 -23.70
C SER A 189 -0.31 -13.31 -22.45
N THR A 190 -0.17 -14.63 -22.47
CA THR A 190 0.37 -15.43 -21.36
C THR A 190 1.70 -16.12 -21.69
N GLY A 191 2.27 -15.85 -22.86
CA GLY A 191 3.54 -16.45 -23.28
C GLY A 191 4.74 -15.88 -22.53
N ASN A 192 5.89 -16.54 -22.67
CA ASN A 192 7.17 -16.11 -22.13
C ASN A 192 7.51 -14.69 -22.59
N LEU A 193 8.03 -13.90 -21.67
CA LEU A 193 8.39 -12.50 -21.92
C LEU A 193 9.72 -12.17 -21.23
N LYS A 194 10.67 -11.73 -22.02
CA LYS A 194 11.97 -11.29 -21.51
C LYS A 194 11.82 -10.04 -20.63
N ALA A 195 12.61 -9.96 -19.57
CA ALA A 195 12.74 -8.72 -18.82
C ALA A 195 13.32 -7.60 -19.73
N SER A 196 12.77 -6.42 -19.59
CA SER A 196 13.33 -5.20 -20.17
C SER A 196 14.54 -4.71 -19.38
N THR A 197 15.21 -3.69 -19.83
CA THR A 197 16.13 -2.91 -19.01
C THR A 197 15.35 -2.05 -18.02
N LEU A 198 15.99 -1.62 -16.96
CA LEU A 198 15.41 -0.69 -16.00
C LEU A 198 15.03 0.66 -16.69
N ALA A 199 15.84 1.12 -17.62
CA ALA A 199 15.54 2.34 -18.40
C ALA A 199 14.25 2.18 -19.24
N GLU A 200 14.07 1.03 -19.91
CA GLU A 200 12.84 0.73 -20.67
C GLU A 200 11.63 0.59 -19.74
N THR A 201 11.81 0.02 -18.56
CA THR A 201 10.75 -0.06 -17.55
C THR A 201 10.27 1.34 -17.13
N TYR A 202 11.18 2.25 -16.82
CA TYR A 202 10.80 3.63 -16.49
C TYR A 202 10.19 4.38 -17.69
N ALA A 203 10.71 4.15 -18.90
CA ALA A 203 10.12 4.73 -20.11
C ALA A 203 8.66 4.30 -20.30
N GLN A 204 8.34 3.03 -20.01
CA GLN A 204 6.95 2.54 -20.08
C GLN A 204 6.07 3.15 -18.98
N ILE A 205 6.56 3.26 -17.75
CA ILE A 205 5.83 3.92 -16.65
C ILE A 205 5.52 5.37 -17.04
N TYR A 206 6.51 6.10 -17.55
CA TYR A 206 6.34 7.49 -18.00
C TYR A 206 5.32 7.59 -19.14
N LYS A 207 5.40 6.69 -20.10
CA LYS A 207 4.47 6.64 -21.22
C LYS A 207 3.03 6.42 -20.75
N ASP A 208 2.81 5.45 -19.88
CA ASP A 208 1.47 5.17 -19.34
C ASP A 208 0.91 6.38 -18.57
N CYS A 209 1.75 7.07 -17.77
CA CYS A 209 1.35 8.30 -17.09
C CYS A 209 1.02 9.44 -18.07
N GLN A 210 1.84 9.66 -19.10
CA GLN A 210 1.63 10.72 -20.10
C GLN A 210 0.36 10.46 -20.93
N ASP A 211 0.16 9.22 -21.38
CA ASP A 211 -1.05 8.82 -22.10
C ASP A 211 -2.29 8.99 -21.21
N ALA A 212 -2.21 8.60 -19.93
CA ALA A 212 -3.29 8.79 -18.96
C ALA A 212 -3.63 10.28 -18.75
N ILE A 213 -2.62 11.13 -18.55
CA ILE A 213 -2.79 12.59 -18.40
C ILE A 213 -3.49 13.19 -19.61
N THR A 214 -3.06 12.81 -20.82
CA THR A 214 -3.67 13.27 -22.07
C THR A 214 -5.15 12.87 -22.14
N LEU A 215 -5.45 11.60 -21.91
CA LEU A 215 -6.80 11.07 -21.96
C LEU A 215 -7.72 11.64 -20.89
N PHE A 216 -7.24 11.83 -19.64
CA PHE A 216 -8.02 12.49 -18.60
C PHE A 216 -8.35 13.93 -18.96
N THR A 217 -7.39 14.66 -19.53
CA THR A 217 -7.57 16.05 -19.98
C THR A 217 -8.60 16.13 -21.10
N GLU A 218 -8.50 15.25 -22.10
CA GLU A 218 -9.43 15.18 -23.23
C GLU A 218 -10.83 14.71 -22.80
N SER A 219 -10.92 13.83 -21.82
CA SER A 219 -12.18 13.33 -21.28
C SER A 219 -13.00 14.43 -20.62
N GLY A 220 -12.35 15.32 -19.85
CA GLY A 220 -13.01 16.33 -19.03
C GLY A 220 -13.87 15.75 -17.90
N VAL A 221 -13.92 14.43 -17.71
CA VAL A 221 -14.66 13.77 -16.64
C VAL A 221 -13.86 13.88 -15.34
N THR A 222 -14.57 14.25 -14.28
CA THR A 222 -14.02 14.28 -12.91
C THR A 222 -14.69 13.21 -12.06
N ARG A 223 -13.94 12.55 -11.19
CA ARG A 223 -14.52 11.63 -10.21
C ARG A 223 -14.94 12.37 -8.95
N SER A 224 -15.88 11.77 -8.22
CA SER A 224 -16.19 12.21 -6.84
C SER A 224 -14.97 11.97 -5.91
N THR A 225 -14.74 12.87 -4.95
CA THR A 225 -13.74 12.66 -3.88
C THR A 225 -14.07 11.44 -3.02
N ALA A 226 -15.35 11.08 -2.93
CA ALA A 226 -15.80 9.87 -2.24
C ALA A 226 -15.33 8.57 -2.94
N GLU A 227 -15.08 8.60 -4.25
CA GLU A 227 -14.56 7.46 -5.02
C GLU A 227 -13.04 7.51 -5.14
N CYS A 228 -12.33 7.83 -4.06
CA CYS A 228 -10.87 7.99 -4.08
C CYS A 228 -10.09 6.78 -4.58
N TRP A 229 -10.73 5.63 -4.73
CA TRP A 229 -10.13 4.40 -5.25
C TRP A 229 -10.03 4.34 -6.79
N ILE A 230 -10.70 5.21 -7.51
CA ILE A 230 -10.57 5.31 -8.97
C ILE A 230 -9.49 6.32 -9.31
N PRO A 231 -8.47 5.96 -10.10
CA PRO A 231 -7.48 6.92 -10.58
C PRO A 231 -8.10 8.05 -11.39
N ASP A 232 -7.55 9.24 -11.22
CA ASP A 232 -7.89 10.45 -11.95
C ASP A 232 -6.63 11.18 -12.46
N LEU A 233 -6.79 12.37 -13.00
CA LEU A 233 -5.68 13.19 -13.51
C LEU A 233 -4.59 13.42 -12.42
N ASN A 234 -5.00 13.72 -11.18
CA ASN A 234 -4.05 13.91 -10.08
C ASN A 234 -3.28 12.61 -9.78
N THR A 235 -3.96 11.46 -9.87
CA THR A 235 -3.31 10.14 -9.68
C THR A 235 -2.23 9.89 -10.73
N ALA A 236 -2.50 10.18 -12.01
CA ALA A 236 -1.52 10.00 -13.08
C ALA A 236 -0.28 10.88 -12.87
N HIS A 237 -0.47 12.15 -12.50
CA HIS A 237 0.63 13.04 -12.14
C HIS A 237 1.40 12.55 -10.91
N ALA A 238 0.72 12.04 -9.88
CA ALA A 238 1.35 11.57 -8.65
C ALA A 238 2.21 10.31 -8.88
N VAL A 239 1.71 9.35 -9.65
CA VAL A 239 2.50 8.14 -10.03
C VAL A 239 3.72 8.54 -10.85
N TYR A 240 3.55 9.50 -11.77
CA TYR A 240 4.66 10.02 -12.55
C TYR A 240 5.73 10.70 -11.65
N ALA A 241 5.29 11.52 -10.68
CA ALA A 241 6.18 12.15 -9.72
C ALA A 241 6.98 11.14 -8.89
N ARG A 242 6.33 10.06 -8.40
CA ARG A 242 6.99 8.96 -7.68
C ARG A 242 8.04 8.26 -8.54
N ALA A 243 7.66 7.86 -9.75
CA ALA A 243 8.57 7.19 -10.67
C ALA A 243 9.79 8.06 -11.00
N ALA A 244 9.56 9.36 -11.23
CA ALA A 244 10.62 10.32 -11.51
C ALA A 244 11.54 10.52 -10.29
N LEU A 245 10.98 10.62 -9.08
CA LEU A 245 11.76 10.71 -7.85
C LEU A 245 12.66 9.49 -7.65
N THR A 246 12.10 8.29 -7.82
CA THR A 246 12.83 7.02 -7.68
C THR A 246 13.93 6.86 -8.74
N ARG A 247 13.66 7.32 -9.95
CA ARG A 247 14.64 7.39 -11.05
C ARG A 247 15.65 8.51 -10.88
N GLN A 248 15.45 9.43 -9.91
CA GLN A 248 16.26 10.64 -9.70
C GLN A 248 16.16 11.68 -10.84
N ASP A 249 15.08 11.66 -11.56
CA ASP A 249 14.68 12.71 -12.49
C ASP A 249 13.95 13.82 -11.71
N TYR A 250 14.73 14.58 -10.92
CA TYR A 250 14.18 15.53 -9.96
C TYR A 250 13.40 16.68 -10.61
N ALA A 251 13.78 17.08 -11.82
CA ALA A 251 13.05 18.12 -12.54
C ALA A 251 11.63 17.67 -12.92
N THR A 252 11.51 16.45 -13.43
CA THR A 252 10.21 15.83 -13.74
C THR A 252 9.42 15.57 -12.46
N ALA A 253 10.07 15.04 -11.41
CA ALA A 253 9.43 14.77 -10.12
C ALA A 253 8.79 16.04 -9.54
N LEU A 254 9.52 17.17 -9.52
CA LEU A 254 9.05 18.47 -9.06
C LEU A 254 7.85 18.97 -9.88
N ALA A 255 7.96 18.91 -11.21
CA ALA A 255 6.90 19.39 -12.10
C ALA A 255 5.61 18.59 -11.92
N GLN A 256 5.72 17.26 -11.86
CA GLN A 256 4.57 16.37 -11.75
C GLN A 256 3.95 16.39 -10.34
N ALA A 257 4.74 16.55 -9.28
CA ALA A 257 4.23 16.68 -7.93
C ALA A 257 3.33 17.91 -7.76
N LYS A 258 3.76 19.07 -8.29
CA LYS A 258 2.95 20.30 -8.29
C LYS A 258 1.62 20.16 -9.04
N LEU A 259 1.61 19.41 -10.14
CA LEU A 259 0.38 19.14 -10.89
C LEU A 259 -0.53 18.15 -10.15
N ALA A 260 0.06 17.17 -9.47
CA ALA A 260 -0.69 16.17 -8.72
C ALA A 260 -1.48 16.74 -7.53
N GLU A 261 -0.99 17.78 -6.88
CA GLU A 261 -1.69 18.41 -5.74
C GLU A 261 -2.75 19.45 -6.16
N ASN A 262 -2.85 19.78 -7.44
CA ASN A 262 -3.78 20.80 -7.91
C ASN A 262 -5.24 20.41 -7.59
N GLY A 263 -5.94 21.27 -6.86
CA GLY A 263 -7.31 21.00 -6.40
C GLY A 263 -7.41 19.92 -5.28
N ARG A 264 -6.28 19.53 -4.69
CA ARG A 264 -6.20 18.56 -3.58
C ARG A 264 -5.56 19.23 -2.35
N PRO A 265 -6.33 20.00 -1.57
CA PRO A 265 -5.79 20.77 -0.45
C PRO A 265 -5.23 19.84 0.64
N LEU A 266 -4.14 20.28 1.25
CA LEU A 266 -3.57 19.60 2.41
C LEU A 266 -4.54 19.64 3.59
N MET A 267 -4.62 18.56 4.35
CA MET A 267 -5.30 18.55 5.64
C MET A 267 -4.74 19.64 6.56
N THR A 268 -5.62 20.31 7.26
CA THR A 268 -5.22 21.18 8.39
C THR A 268 -4.65 20.35 9.55
N GLY A 269 -3.97 20.99 10.49
CA GLY A 269 -3.50 20.33 11.70
C GLY A 269 -4.62 19.60 12.44
N ASP A 270 -5.79 20.21 12.58
CA ASP A 270 -6.95 19.60 13.24
C ASP A 270 -7.50 18.40 12.46
N THR A 271 -7.60 18.50 11.14
CA THR A 271 -8.06 17.40 10.29
C THR A 271 -7.08 16.23 10.34
N TYR A 272 -5.77 16.51 10.33
CA TYR A 272 -4.73 15.50 10.46
C TYR A 272 -4.80 14.79 11.82
N ALA A 273 -4.88 15.57 12.89
CA ALA A 273 -4.98 15.06 14.26
C ALA A 273 -6.26 14.26 14.54
N ALA A 274 -7.29 14.39 13.69
CA ALA A 274 -8.49 13.55 13.74
C ALA A 274 -8.24 12.10 13.31
N GLY A 275 -7.09 11.81 12.70
CA GLY A 275 -6.72 10.47 12.25
C GLY A 275 -7.32 10.07 10.89
N PHE A 276 -6.88 8.92 10.42
CA PHE A 276 -7.12 8.43 9.07
C PHE A 276 -8.14 7.28 9.11
N TYR A 277 -9.41 7.58 9.01
CA TYR A 277 -10.50 6.59 9.07
C TYR A 277 -11.50 6.71 7.92
N LYS A 278 -11.41 7.77 7.15
CA LYS A 278 -12.22 8.01 5.94
C LYS A 278 -11.46 8.89 4.95
N PRO A 279 -11.77 8.79 3.66
CA PRO A 279 -11.23 9.68 2.63
C PRO A 279 -11.55 11.15 2.92
N ASN A 280 -10.65 12.02 2.48
CA ASN A 280 -10.83 13.48 2.47
C ASN A 280 -10.20 14.06 1.19
N ASP A 281 -10.28 15.38 1.03
CA ASP A 281 -9.85 16.06 -0.21
C ASP A 281 -8.34 15.98 -0.48
N GLU A 282 -7.52 15.69 0.53
CA GLU A 282 -6.09 15.45 0.34
C GLU A 282 -5.79 14.12 -0.35
N TRP A 283 -6.72 13.12 -0.27
CA TRP A 283 -6.46 11.80 -0.80
C TRP A 283 -6.57 11.76 -2.33
N ILE A 284 -5.43 11.59 -2.99
CA ILE A 284 -5.34 11.48 -4.45
C ILE A 284 -5.75 10.06 -4.88
N LEU A 285 -5.27 9.03 -4.19
CA LEU A 285 -5.69 7.64 -4.37
C LEU A 285 -5.82 6.99 -3.00
N GLY A 286 -6.83 6.14 -2.83
CA GLY A 286 -7.06 5.43 -1.57
C GLY A 286 -7.70 4.07 -1.78
N SER A 287 -7.90 3.35 -0.69
CA SER A 287 -8.50 2.03 -0.72
C SER A 287 -9.98 2.07 -1.12
N TYR A 288 -10.43 1.03 -1.81
CA TYR A 288 -11.84 0.78 -2.04
C TYR A 288 -12.58 0.69 -0.70
N GLY A 289 -13.71 1.37 -0.59
CA GLY A 289 -14.46 1.46 0.65
C GLY A 289 -15.92 1.04 0.46
N ASP A 290 -16.21 -0.20 0.83
CA ASP A 290 -17.56 -0.70 1.02
C ASP A 290 -17.61 -1.42 2.37
N ALA A 291 -18.71 -1.25 3.12
CA ALA A 291 -18.89 -1.90 4.42
C ALA A 291 -18.88 -3.44 4.35
N SER A 292 -19.19 -4.00 3.18
CA SER A 292 -19.12 -5.44 2.92
C SER A 292 -17.71 -5.94 2.58
N GLU A 293 -16.80 -5.02 2.20
CA GLU A 293 -15.45 -5.32 1.72
C GLU A 293 -14.44 -4.87 2.77
N GLN A 294 -14.27 -5.70 3.76
CA GLN A 294 -13.54 -5.31 4.94
C GLN A 294 -12.05 -5.63 4.83
N ASN A 295 -11.21 -4.66 5.19
CA ASN A 295 -9.86 -4.96 5.59
C ASN A 295 -9.90 -5.73 6.91
N TRP A 296 -10.16 -7.00 6.85
CA TRP A 296 -10.30 -7.88 7.98
C TRP A 296 -9.12 -7.77 8.95
N TYR A 297 -9.40 -7.74 10.26
CA TYR A 297 -8.34 -7.75 11.27
C TYR A 297 -7.40 -8.96 11.13
N TRP A 298 -7.89 -10.08 10.59
CA TRP A 298 -7.10 -11.24 10.22
C TRP A 298 -6.11 -10.97 9.10
N ALA A 299 -6.37 -9.99 8.26
CA ALA A 299 -5.45 -9.51 7.24
C ALA A 299 -4.44 -8.51 7.79
N TYR A 300 -4.42 -8.32 9.09
CA TYR A 300 -3.62 -7.29 9.76
C TYR A 300 -3.93 -5.88 9.27
N GLY A 301 -5.18 -5.68 8.87
CA GLY A 301 -5.67 -4.43 8.33
C GLY A 301 -5.48 -3.25 9.26
N VAL A 302 -5.49 -2.08 8.67
CA VAL A 302 -5.35 -0.81 9.37
C VAL A 302 -4.11 -0.74 10.22
N GLN A 303 -2.98 -1.14 9.60
CA GLN A 303 -1.66 -1.00 10.19
C GLN A 303 -1.55 -1.55 11.61
N GLY A 304 -2.06 -2.78 11.78
CA GLY A 304 -2.05 -3.44 13.07
C GLY A 304 -3.10 -2.90 14.01
N ALA A 305 -4.21 -2.46 13.45
CA ALA A 305 -5.37 -1.91 14.13
C ALA A 305 -5.04 -0.77 15.11
N CYS A 306 -5.80 0.27 15.04
CA CYS A 306 -5.60 1.48 15.81
C CYS A 306 -5.30 1.17 17.27
N ASN A 307 -4.03 1.29 17.64
CA ASN A 307 -3.51 1.17 18.99
C ASN A 307 -4.16 0.09 19.85
N GLY A 308 -4.32 -1.10 19.29
CA GLY A 308 -4.79 -2.27 20.03
C GLY A 308 -6.28 -2.53 19.96
N TYR A 309 -7.05 -1.82 19.14
CA TYR A 309 -8.49 -2.09 19.03
C TYR A 309 -8.77 -3.56 18.71
N TYR A 310 -8.08 -4.11 17.72
CA TYR A 310 -8.13 -5.54 17.41
C TYR A 310 -6.88 -6.31 17.79
N ALA A 311 -5.80 -5.62 18.06
CA ALA A 311 -4.61 -6.22 18.58
C ALA A 311 -4.72 -6.60 20.05
N SER A 312 -5.88 -6.32 20.63
CA SER A 312 -6.12 -6.39 22.08
C SER A 312 -5.79 -7.73 22.71
N ASN A 313 -5.98 -8.81 22.02
CA ASN A 313 -5.82 -10.13 22.61
C ASN A 313 -4.76 -10.97 21.92
N GLN A 314 -3.96 -10.38 21.03
CA GLN A 314 -3.14 -11.19 20.18
C GLN A 314 -1.71 -10.70 20.04
N SER A 315 -0.89 -11.58 19.52
CA SER A 315 0.49 -11.39 19.10
C SER A 315 0.70 -10.32 18.03
N THR A 316 -0.34 -9.67 17.55
CA THR A 316 -0.34 -8.68 16.47
C THR A 316 -0.41 -7.25 16.99
N GLY A 317 0.34 -6.90 18.02
CA GLY A 317 0.31 -5.56 18.60
C GLY A 317 0.26 -4.42 17.57
N ALA A 318 -0.31 -3.29 17.96
CA ALA A 318 -0.33 -2.09 17.12
C ALA A 318 1.08 -1.71 16.69
N GLY A 319 1.24 -1.20 15.49
CA GLY A 319 2.50 -0.62 15.05
C GLY A 319 2.86 0.57 15.94
N THR A 320 4.14 0.71 16.25
CA THR A 320 4.66 1.85 17.00
C THR A 320 5.66 2.60 16.15
N ILE A 321 5.61 3.92 16.24
CA ILE A 321 6.63 4.75 15.57
C ILE A 321 7.97 4.58 16.28
N GLY A 322 9.08 4.72 15.54
CA GLY A 322 10.41 4.73 16.14
C GLY A 322 10.53 5.83 17.18
N HIS A 323 10.88 5.46 18.42
CA HIS A 323 10.95 6.43 19.53
C HIS A 323 11.91 7.58 19.22
N GLU A 324 13.04 7.29 18.59
CA GLU A 324 14.04 8.29 18.21
C GLU A 324 13.51 9.28 17.17
N LEU A 325 12.65 8.85 16.24
CA LEU A 325 12.01 9.75 15.29
C LEU A 325 11.00 10.66 15.99
N ILE A 326 10.05 10.07 16.74
CA ILE A 326 8.95 10.86 17.31
C ILE A 326 9.43 11.85 18.38
N THR A 327 10.55 11.59 19.03
CA THR A 327 11.13 12.52 20.01
C THR A 327 11.77 13.75 19.36
N ARG A 328 12.21 13.66 18.10
CA ARG A 328 12.70 14.81 17.34
C ARG A 328 11.58 15.74 16.85
N ILE A 329 10.36 15.24 16.80
CA ILE A 329 9.18 16.02 16.40
C ILE A 329 8.71 16.89 17.56
N PRO A 330 8.46 18.19 17.37
CA PRO A 330 8.01 19.11 18.42
C PRO A 330 6.69 18.66 19.08
N ASN A 331 6.52 18.94 20.37
CA ASN A 331 5.32 18.53 21.13
C ASN A 331 4.02 19.21 20.64
N ASN A 332 4.13 20.36 20.01
CA ASN A 332 3.00 21.10 19.43
C ASN A 332 2.66 20.67 17.99
N ASP A 333 3.39 19.70 17.44
CA ASP A 333 3.10 19.16 16.11
C ASP A 333 1.88 18.22 16.15
N ALA A 334 0.92 18.45 15.28
CA ALA A 334 -0.32 17.69 15.21
C ALA A 334 -0.07 16.19 14.97
N ARG A 335 1.01 15.82 14.24
CA ARG A 335 1.38 14.44 13.97
C ARG A 335 1.76 13.69 15.23
N LYS A 336 2.46 14.35 16.15
CA LYS A 336 2.86 13.76 17.43
C LYS A 336 1.67 13.36 18.30
N GLN A 337 0.54 14.08 18.15
CA GLN A 337 -0.70 13.78 18.89
C GLN A 337 -1.33 12.43 18.49
N LEU A 338 -0.94 11.89 17.35
CA LEU A 338 -1.39 10.57 16.87
C LEU A 338 -0.55 9.40 17.38
N PHE A 339 0.33 9.65 18.34
CA PHE A 339 1.13 8.62 19.00
C PHE A 339 1.10 8.80 20.52
N ILE A 340 1.18 7.69 21.25
CA ILE A 340 1.20 7.72 22.71
C ILE A 340 2.65 7.83 23.19
N THR A 341 3.12 9.07 23.42
CA THR A 341 4.54 9.38 23.66
C THR A 341 4.87 9.77 25.10
N GLU A 342 4.12 9.26 26.08
CA GLU A 342 4.27 9.68 27.48
C GLU A 342 5.56 9.16 28.12
N ASP A 343 6.51 10.04 28.44
CA ASP A 343 7.84 9.72 28.96
C ASP A 343 7.82 8.89 30.26
N LYS A 344 6.78 9.01 31.09
CA LYS A 344 6.66 8.22 32.31
C LYS A 344 6.64 6.72 32.08
N PHE A 345 6.32 6.24 30.90
CA PHE A 345 6.40 4.83 30.56
C PHE A 345 7.83 4.33 30.40
N ARG A 346 8.80 5.24 30.22
CA ARG A 346 10.23 4.91 30.19
C ARG A 346 10.84 4.65 31.55
N SER A 347 10.22 5.13 32.63
CA SER A 347 10.72 4.94 33.97
C SER A 347 10.45 3.52 34.54
N ILE A 348 9.74 2.69 33.80
CA ILE A 348 9.57 1.28 34.14
C ILE A 348 10.90 0.60 33.87
N ASN A 349 11.59 0.19 34.92
CA ASN A 349 12.89 -0.46 34.83
C ASN A 349 12.76 -1.83 34.17
N ILE A 350 13.02 -1.87 32.86
CA ILE A 350 12.88 -3.07 32.05
C ILE A 350 14.29 -3.62 31.83
N THR A 351 14.77 -4.38 32.79
CA THR A 351 16.09 -5.03 32.71
C THR A 351 16.06 -6.40 32.06
N ASP A 352 14.86 -6.94 31.83
CA ASP A 352 14.64 -8.24 31.21
C ASP A 352 13.86 -8.09 29.91
N ASN A 353 14.45 -8.53 28.80
CA ASN A 353 13.83 -8.48 27.47
C ASN A 353 12.48 -9.21 27.39
N SER A 354 12.24 -10.22 28.21
CA SER A 354 10.96 -10.91 28.29
C SER A 354 9.89 -10.03 28.94
N GLN A 355 10.26 -9.16 29.86
CA GLN A 355 9.38 -8.23 30.55
C GLN A 355 9.11 -6.97 29.72
N VAL A 356 10.05 -6.54 28.88
CA VAL A 356 9.86 -5.42 27.96
C VAL A 356 8.57 -5.56 27.18
N ASN A 357 8.34 -6.71 26.59
CA ASN A 357 7.16 -6.96 25.79
C ASN A 357 5.88 -7.00 26.61
N GLN A 358 5.92 -7.62 27.77
CA GLN A 358 4.75 -7.71 28.65
C GLN A 358 4.40 -6.35 29.25
N THR A 359 5.40 -5.59 29.65
CA THR A 359 5.18 -4.29 30.30
C THR A 359 4.73 -3.23 29.30
N TYR A 360 5.32 -3.18 28.11
CA TYR A 360 4.85 -2.30 27.05
C TYR A 360 3.46 -2.68 26.52
N GLY A 361 3.17 -3.97 26.38
CA GLY A 361 1.88 -4.45 25.90
C GLY A 361 0.76 -4.38 26.92
N ILE A 362 1.05 -4.27 28.21
CA ILE A 362 0.07 -4.34 29.30
C ILE A 362 -0.21 -2.96 29.92
N LEU A 363 0.52 -1.92 29.53
CA LEU A 363 0.37 -0.57 30.08
C LEU A 363 -1.08 -0.07 30.08
N GLY A 364 -1.90 -0.51 29.12
CA GLY A 364 -3.31 -0.14 29.03
C GLY A 364 -4.22 -0.82 30.04
N GLN A 365 -3.96 -2.07 30.41
CA GLN A 365 -4.90 -2.85 31.23
C GLN A 365 -4.88 -2.53 32.72
N GLY A 366 -3.81 -2.01 33.24
CA GLY A 366 -3.69 -1.63 34.65
C GLY A 366 -3.43 -0.15 34.89
N ASN A 367 -3.11 0.60 33.85
CA ASN A 367 -2.66 1.97 34.00
C ASN A 367 -3.76 2.97 33.60
N LYS A 368 -4.49 3.48 34.57
CA LYS A 368 -5.59 4.43 34.40
C LYS A 368 -5.17 5.71 33.65
N SER A 369 -3.91 6.10 33.75
CA SER A 369 -3.39 7.30 33.11
C SER A 369 -3.24 7.13 31.59
N VAL A 370 -2.75 5.98 31.13
CA VAL A 370 -2.65 5.69 29.70
C VAL A 370 -4.04 5.57 29.10
N LYS A 371 -4.94 4.87 29.81
CA LYS A 371 -6.33 4.79 29.37
C LYS A 371 -6.98 6.17 29.27
N ALA A 372 -6.77 7.04 30.25
CA ALA A 372 -7.31 8.39 30.24
C ALA A 372 -6.75 9.23 29.09
N GLN A 373 -5.46 9.07 28.75
CA GLN A 373 -4.86 9.74 27.58
C GLN A 373 -5.47 9.23 26.26
N ALA A 374 -5.58 7.92 26.09
CA ALA A 374 -6.21 7.32 24.92
C ALA A 374 -7.69 7.73 24.83
N ASP A 375 -8.45 7.69 25.91
CA ASP A 375 -9.83 8.15 25.96
C ASP A 375 -9.95 9.65 25.62
N SER A 376 -9.00 10.47 26.06
CA SER A 376 -8.94 11.91 25.72
C SER A 376 -8.71 12.11 24.22
N ILE A 377 -7.79 11.37 23.62
CA ILE A 377 -7.54 11.41 22.17
C ILE A 377 -8.79 10.97 21.40
N VAL A 378 -9.38 9.85 21.78
CA VAL A 378 -10.63 9.34 21.18
C VAL A 378 -11.75 10.36 21.28
N LYS A 379 -11.93 10.95 22.46
CA LYS A 379 -12.96 11.98 22.69
C LYS A 379 -12.72 13.23 21.87
N LYS A 380 -11.48 13.68 21.75
CA LYS A 380 -11.08 14.84 20.92
C LYS A 380 -11.47 14.61 19.46
N HIS A 381 -11.35 13.38 18.97
CA HIS A 381 -11.65 13.04 17.58
C HIS A 381 -13.11 12.62 17.35
N GLN A 382 -13.93 12.62 18.38
CA GLN A 382 -15.37 12.28 18.32
C GLN A 382 -15.65 10.91 17.68
N ILE A 383 -14.72 9.97 17.79
CA ILE A 383 -14.89 8.63 17.26
C ILE A 383 -15.69 7.79 18.26
N SER A 384 -16.98 7.62 17.98
CA SER A 384 -17.88 6.84 18.83
C SER A 384 -17.52 5.35 18.83
N GLY A 385 -17.65 4.69 19.96
CA GLY A 385 -17.45 3.24 20.11
C GLY A 385 -16.02 2.79 20.41
N LEU A 386 -15.02 3.64 20.24
CA LEU A 386 -13.62 3.28 20.46
C LEU A 386 -13.24 3.17 21.93
N SER A 387 -13.91 3.90 22.82
CA SER A 387 -13.70 3.77 24.28
C SER A 387 -13.98 2.35 24.79
N ALA A 388 -14.97 1.67 24.22
CA ALA A 388 -15.26 0.27 24.55
C ALA A 388 -14.16 -0.69 24.07
N ALA A 389 -13.51 -0.38 22.96
CA ALA A 389 -12.42 -1.16 22.41
C ALA A 389 -11.15 -1.10 23.28
N TYR A 390 -10.85 0.06 23.83
CA TYR A 390 -9.72 0.23 24.76
C TYR A 390 -9.91 -0.47 26.10
N ALA A 391 -11.13 -0.77 26.49
CA ALA A 391 -11.40 -1.49 27.74
C ALA A 391 -10.77 -2.90 27.76
N SER A 392 -10.56 -3.51 26.59
CA SER A 392 -9.97 -4.84 26.44
C SER A 392 -8.64 -4.86 25.69
N GLY A 393 -8.15 -3.71 25.20
CA GLY A 393 -6.97 -3.60 24.35
C GLY A 393 -5.67 -3.33 25.07
N TYR A 394 -4.58 -3.64 24.40
CA TYR A 394 -3.24 -3.25 24.82
C TYR A 394 -2.89 -1.89 24.21
N ILE A 395 -2.37 -1.00 25.03
CA ILE A 395 -1.87 0.32 24.63
C ILE A 395 -0.36 0.30 24.73
N TYR A 396 0.31 0.76 23.72
CA TYR A 396 1.77 0.72 23.62
C TYR A 396 2.37 2.12 23.68
N LEU A 397 3.54 2.27 24.28
CA LEU A 397 4.34 3.48 24.14
C LEU A 397 4.69 3.67 22.66
N ASP A 398 4.63 4.91 22.19
CA ASP A 398 4.77 5.27 20.78
C ASP A 398 3.75 4.60 19.85
N GLY A 399 2.72 3.97 20.43
CA GLY A 399 1.65 3.28 19.73
C GLY A 399 0.82 4.23 18.88
N GLN A 400 0.47 3.79 17.68
CA GLN A 400 -0.21 4.60 16.69
C GLN A 400 -1.69 4.85 17.02
N MET A 401 -2.14 6.05 16.78
CA MET A 401 -3.52 6.51 16.77
C MET A 401 -3.90 7.12 15.42
N LYS A 402 -3.05 6.94 14.40
CA LYS A 402 -3.21 7.52 13.07
C LYS A 402 -4.30 6.83 12.28
N PHE A 403 -4.28 5.50 12.24
CA PHE A 403 -5.26 4.71 11.48
C PHE A 403 -6.34 4.16 12.40
N TRP A 404 -7.58 4.32 11.99
CA TRP A 404 -8.76 3.95 12.77
C TRP A 404 -9.62 2.94 12.04
N VAL A 405 -10.28 2.11 12.83
CA VAL A 405 -11.30 1.17 12.40
C VAL A 405 -12.66 1.71 12.83
N THR A 406 -13.60 1.83 11.91
CA THR A 406 -14.91 2.42 12.17
C THR A 406 -15.97 1.41 12.56
N ALA A 407 -15.76 0.12 12.28
CA ALA A 407 -16.68 -0.96 12.63
C ALA A 407 -15.95 -2.30 12.73
N GLN A 408 -16.56 -3.26 13.42
CA GLN A 408 -16.09 -4.65 13.44
C GLN A 408 -16.67 -5.43 12.24
N PRO A 409 -15.85 -6.31 11.62
CA PRO A 409 -14.51 -6.79 11.97
C PRO A 409 -13.35 -5.90 11.53
N GLY A 410 -13.55 -4.73 10.98
CA GLY A 410 -12.46 -3.83 10.66
C GLY A 410 -12.64 -3.07 9.36
N VAL A 411 -13.71 -2.28 9.26
CA VAL A 411 -13.91 -1.36 8.14
C VAL A 411 -13.00 -0.16 8.33
N SER A 412 -12.10 0.05 7.40
CA SER A 412 -11.28 1.25 7.37
C SER A 412 -10.82 1.58 5.96
N TYR A 413 -10.33 2.80 5.83
CA TYR A 413 -9.78 3.32 4.59
C TYR A 413 -8.29 3.58 4.79
N LEU A 414 -7.51 3.37 3.73
CA LEU A 414 -6.09 3.67 3.69
C LEU A 414 -5.79 4.60 2.52
N PRO A 415 -5.04 5.68 2.72
CA PRO A 415 -4.50 6.46 1.61
C PRO A 415 -3.37 5.67 0.93
N TYR A 416 -3.38 5.67 -0.39
CA TYR A 416 -2.29 5.14 -1.21
C TYR A 416 -1.41 6.25 -1.76
N ILE A 417 -2.02 7.41 -2.02
CA ILE A 417 -1.35 8.64 -2.46
C ILE A 417 -2.06 9.84 -1.84
N ARG A 418 -1.31 10.79 -1.29
CA ARG A 418 -1.82 12.04 -0.71
C ARG A 418 -1.02 13.25 -1.19
N SER A 419 -1.63 14.43 -1.17
CA SER A 419 -0.95 15.69 -1.51
C SER A 419 0.25 16.00 -0.62
N SER A 420 0.24 15.59 0.65
CA SER A 420 1.42 15.73 1.53
C SER A 420 2.65 15.01 0.99
N GLU A 421 2.47 13.83 0.37
CA GLU A 421 3.57 13.15 -0.30
C GLU A 421 4.11 13.98 -1.46
N MET A 422 3.24 14.62 -2.24
CA MET A 422 3.65 15.47 -3.37
C MET A 422 4.47 16.67 -2.88
N VAL A 423 4.04 17.33 -1.80
CA VAL A 423 4.81 18.42 -1.19
C VAL A 423 6.18 17.93 -0.67
N LEU A 424 6.26 16.72 -0.15
CA LEU A 424 7.54 16.13 0.27
C LEU A 424 8.42 15.74 -0.92
N ILE A 425 7.83 15.33 -2.05
CA ILE A 425 8.56 15.16 -3.31
C ILE A 425 9.09 16.51 -3.82
N GLU A 426 8.28 17.60 -3.72
CA GLU A 426 8.75 18.95 -4.04
C GLU A 426 9.95 19.36 -3.18
N ALA A 427 9.90 19.12 -1.86
CA ALA A 427 10.99 19.44 -0.96
C ALA A 427 12.28 18.71 -1.33
N GLU A 428 12.18 17.41 -1.55
CA GLU A 428 13.33 16.56 -1.89
C GLU A 428 13.89 16.88 -3.29
N ALA A 429 13.03 17.03 -4.28
CA ALA A 429 13.44 17.36 -5.65
C ALA A 429 14.14 18.73 -5.71
N ASN A 430 13.60 19.75 -5.04
CA ASN A 430 14.23 21.05 -4.93
C ASN A 430 15.59 20.99 -4.23
N TYR A 431 15.70 20.16 -3.17
CA TYR A 431 16.99 19.96 -2.51
C TYR A 431 18.07 19.42 -3.50
N PHE A 432 17.75 18.38 -4.26
CA PHE A 432 18.70 17.80 -5.21
C PHE A 432 18.95 18.67 -6.44
N LEU A 433 18.02 19.57 -6.79
CA LEU A 433 18.20 20.57 -7.85
C LEU A 433 18.99 21.80 -7.36
N GLY A 434 19.35 21.89 -6.07
CA GLY A 434 20.07 23.01 -5.49
C GLY A 434 19.18 24.21 -5.14
N ASN A 435 17.87 24.08 -5.24
CA ASN A 435 16.87 25.12 -4.94
C ASN A 435 16.55 25.15 -3.43
N THR A 436 17.54 25.47 -2.60
CA THR A 436 17.44 25.39 -1.14
C THR A 436 16.23 26.14 -0.58
N ALA A 437 15.97 27.37 -1.04
CA ALA A 437 14.85 28.19 -0.58
C ALA A 437 13.50 27.54 -0.88
N ASP A 438 13.34 26.94 -2.05
CA ASP A 438 12.09 26.27 -2.44
C ASP A 438 11.89 24.97 -1.66
N ALA A 439 12.98 24.22 -1.36
CA ALA A 439 12.92 23.04 -0.51
C ALA A 439 12.46 23.41 0.92
N GLN A 440 12.99 24.51 1.50
CA GLN A 440 12.56 25.05 2.78
C GLN A 440 11.10 25.51 2.73
N ALA A 441 10.68 26.19 1.66
CA ALA A 441 9.32 26.67 1.48
C ALA A 441 8.30 25.52 1.39
N ALA A 442 8.66 24.39 0.76
CA ALA A 442 7.82 23.20 0.73
C ALA A 442 7.61 22.60 2.14
N LEU A 443 8.64 22.57 2.97
CA LEU A 443 8.49 22.14 4.37
C LEU A 443 7.64 23.14 5.18
N VAL A 444 7.77 24.44 4.96
CA VAL A 444 6.92 25.47 5.59
C VAL A 444 5.46 25.31 5.14
N LYS A 445 5.22 25.06 3.85
CA LYS A 445 3.89 24.76 3.30
C LYS A 445 3.24 23.57 4.02
N LEU A 446 3.99 22.46 4.18
CA LEU A 446 3.49 21.26 4.84
C LEU A 446 3.20 21.48 6.33
N ASN A 447 4.02 22.25 7.03
CA ASN A 447 4.01 22.37 8.49
C ASN A 447 3.26 23.59 8.99
N ALA A 448 3.77 24.79 8.71
CA ALA A 448 3.22 26.04 9.24
C ALA A 448 1.92 26.45 8.56
N THR A 449 1.88 26.41 7.23
CA THR A 449 0.70 26.87 6.47
C THR A 449 -0.53 26.02 6.73
N THR A 450 -0.34 24.71 6.94
CA THR A 450 -1.46 23.82 7.29
C THR A 450 -1.85 23.87 8.77
N GLY A 451 -1.01 24.47 9.60
CA GLY A 451 -1.18 24.46 11.06
C GLY A 451 -0.83 23.12 11.71
N ARG A 452 -0.21 22.17 11.01
CA ARG A 452 0.31 20.93 11.63
C ARG A 452 1.36 21.24 12.68
N ASN A 453 2.20 22.24 12.39
CA ASN A 453 3.09 22.90 13.34
C ASN A 453 3.13 24.39 12.99
N ALA A 454 2.20 25.16 13.53
CA ALA A 454 2.01 26.58 13.18
C ALA A 454 3.24 27.47 13.46
N SER A 455 4.14 27.04 14.36
CA SER A 455 5.39 27.76 14.67
C SER A 455 6.60 27.31 13.84
N TYR A 456 6.41 26.38 12.91
CA TYR A 456 7.49 25.83 12.13
C TYR A 456 8.14 26.86 11.20
N THR A 457 9.45 26.89 11.23
CA THR A 457 10.30 27.62 10.29
C THR A 457 11.45 26.73 9.84
N CYS A 458 11.93 26.90 8.63
CA CYS A 458 13.07 26.16 8.12
C CYS A 458 14.15 27.10 7.61
N THR A 459 15.33 27.02 8.25
CA THR A 459 16.55 27.76 7.82
C THR A 459 17.72 26.82 7.58
N LYS A 460 17.50 25.51 7.69
CA LYS A 460 18.52 24.48 7.48
C LYS A 460 18.96 24.42 6.02
N THR A 461 20.23 24.08 5.81
CA THR A 461 20.86 23.96 4.49
C THR A 461 21.67 22.65 4.41
N GLY A 462 22.10 22.27 3.22
CA GLY A 462 22.93 21.08 3.02
C GLY A 462 22.35 19.82 3.66
N THR A 463 23.20 19.02 4.28
CA THR A 463 22.81 17.74 4.90
C THR A 463 21.73 17.90 5.98
N ASP A 464 21.76 18.99 6.75
CA ASP A 464 20.76 19.22 7.80
C ASP A 464 19.36 19.46 7.21
N LEU A 465 19.27 20.14 6.06
CA LEU A 465 18.00 20.28 5.34
C LEU A 465 17.51 18.93 4.83
N PHE A 466 18.38 18.11 4.28
CA PHE A 466 17.98 16.79 3.80
C PHE A 466 17.54 15.86 4.95
N ASN A 467 18.20 15.92 6.09
CA ASN A 467 17.77 15.18 7.28
C ASN A 467 16.38 15.65 7.76
N GLU A 468 16.13 16.95 7.73
CA GLU A 468 14.81 17.51 8.05
C GLU A 468 13.72 17.01 7.08
N ILE A 469 14.02 16.99 5.78
CA ILE A 469 13.11 16.45 4.75
C ILE A 469 12.80 14.98 5.05
N LYS A 470 13.81 14.18 5.37
CA LYS A 470 13.62 12.76 5.72
C LYS A 470 12.77 12.59 6.98
N ASP A 471 13.07 13.32 8.05
CA ASP A 471 12.32 13.22 9.31
C ASP A 471 10.83 13.55 9.10
N TYR A 472 10.54 14.64 8.35
CA TYR A 472 9.15 14.99 8.06
C TYR A 472 8.49 14.00 7.09
N ARG A 473 9.22 13.43 6.13
CA ARG A 473 8.68 12.41 5.24
C ARG A 473 8.33 11.13 6.03
N GLU A 474 9.18 10.70 6.92
CA GLU A 474 8.96 9.51 7.73
C GLU A 474 7.80 9.66 8.72
N VAL A 475 7.67 10.80 9.40
CA VAL A 475 6.57 11.01 10.35
C VAL A 475 5.25 11.31 9.65
N GLU A 476 5.26 12.09 8.58
CA GLU A 476 4.07 12.43 7.80
C GLU A 476 3.45 11.20 7.15
N LEU A 477 4.29 10.40 6.50
CA LEU A 477 3.87 9.21 5.75
C LEU A 477 4.00 7.91 6.56
N TRP A 478 4.18 8.02 7.88
CA TRP A 478 4.32 6.86 8.75
C TRP A 478 3.17 5.88 8.55
N GLY A 479 3.50 4.61 8.33
CA GLY A 479 2.54 3.53 8.14
C GLY A 479 1.88 3.46 6.76
N GLU A 480 2.17 4.38 5.83
CA GLU A 480 1.54 4.48 4.51
C GLU A 480 2.32 3.74 3.39
N GLY A 481 3.34 2.97 3.75
CA GLY A 481 4.00 2.09 2.79
C GLY A 481 5.07 2.78 1.93
N PHE A 482 5.97 3.56 2.55
CA PHE A 482 7.05 4.26 1.87
C PHE A 482 8.43 3.99 2.46
N ALA A 483 8.48 3.60 3.72
CA ALA A 483 9.70 3.73 4.50
C ALA A 483 10.87 2.87 3.95
N TRP A 484 10.64 1.61 3.62
CA TRP A 484 11.71 0.74 3.11
C TRP A 484 12.21 1.19 1.73
N SER A 485 11.30 1.55 0.83
CA SER A 485 11.63 2.09 -0.49
C SER A 485 12.42 3.38 -0.41
N ASP A 486 12.07 4.27 0.54
CA ASP A 486 12.80 5.50 0.80
C ASP A 486 14.22 5.21 1.29
N TYR A 487 14.41 4.30 2.25
CA TYR A 487 15.75 3.89 2.71
C TYR A 487 16.58 3.30 1.57
N LYS A 488 15.98 2.44 0.76
CA LYS A 488 16.64 1.85 -0.41
C LYS A 488 17.12 2.94 -1.38
N ARG A 489 16.24 3.86 -1.80
CA ARG A 489 16.60 4.90 -2.78
C ARG A 489 17.56 5.95 -2.22
N TRP A 490 17.51 6.24 -0.92
CA TRP A 490 18.46 7.12 -0.25
C TRP A 490 19.80 6.46 0.03
N ASN A 491 19.89 5.14 -0.09
CA ASN A 491 21.08 4.34 0.23
C ASN A 491 21.51 4.52 1.69
N ILE A 492 20.58 4.44 2.61
CA ILE A 492 20.85 4.50 4.04
C ILE A 492 20.49 3.18 4.71
N PRO A 493 21.25 2.75 5.72
CA PRO A 493 20.94 1.52 6.45
C PRO A 493 19.66 1.67 7.27
N VAL A 494 19.00 0.55 7.56
CA VAL A 494 18.01 0.48 8.63
C VAL A 494 18.73 0.27 9.95
N VAL A 495 18.53 1.18 10.91
CA VAL A 495 19.14 1.10 12.24
C VAL A 495 18.02 1.08 13.28
N ARG A 496 17.87 -0.03 13.98
CA ARG A 496 16.87 -0.19 15.04
C ARG A 496 17.56 -0.38 16.37
N HIS A 497 17.27 0.49 17.31
CA HIS A 497 17.76 0.41 18.68
C HIS A 497 16.71 -0.23 19.59
N SER A 498 17.18 -1.09 20.46
CA SER A 498 16.38 -1.65 21.55
C SER A 498 16.04 -0.58 22.57
N PHE A 499 15.15 -0.92 23.50
CA PHE A 499 14.83 -0.03 24.62
C PHE A 499 16.06 0.33 25.45
N ALA A 500 16.95 -0.62 25.69
CA ALA A 500 18.19 -0.39 26.45
C ALA A 500 19.14 0.58 25.73
N GLU A 501 19.04 0.70 24.42
CA GLU A 501 19.85 1.61 23.57
C GLU A 501 19.14 2.95 23.30
N GLY A 502 17.97 3.19 23.91
CA GLY A 502 17.20 4.42 23.75
C GLY A 502 16.14 4.40 22.64
N GLY A 503 15.98 3.28 21.95
CA GLY A 503 14.92 3.04 20.98
C GLY A 503 13.68 2.41 21.59
N ASN A 504 12.87 1.76 20.77
CA ASN A 504 11.70 0.97 21.18
C ASN A 504 11.54 -0.31 20.37
N ALA A 505 12.56 -0.73 19.63
CA ALA A 505 12.54 -2.00 18.93
C ALA A 505 12.72 -3.17 19.91
N HIS A 506 12.04 -4.29 19.65
CA HIS A 506 12.30 -5.52 20.38
C HIS A 506 13.72 -6.02 20.12
N ALA A 507 14.40 -6.56 21.14
CA ALA A 507 15.79 -7.01 21.05
C ALA A 507 16.06 -7.98 19.90
N ALA A 508 15.10 -8.82 19.53
CA ALA A 508 15.24 -9.77 18.40
C ALA A 508 15.34 -9.09 17.04
N VAL A 509 14.92 -7.83 16.91
CA VAL A 509 14.93 -7.04 15.67
C VAL A 509 15.75 -5.77 15.79
N ALA A 510 16.27 -5.46 16.97
CA ALA A 510 17.17 -4.33 17.22
C ALA A 510 18.54 -4.64 16.63
N LYS A 511 18.79 -4.17 15.43
CA LYS A 511 20.04 -4.33 14.70
C LYS A 511 20.15 -3.36 13.54
N THR A 512 21.35 -3.22 13.02
CA THR A 512 21.62 -2.53 11.76
C THR A 512 21.51 -3.50 10.58
N ILE A 513 20.78 -3.11 9.54
CA ILE A 513 20.75 -3.79 8.26
C ILE A 513 21.48 -2.89 7.25
N ALA A 514 22.62 -3.35 6.77
CA ALA A 514 23.46 -2.59 5.86
C ALA A 514 22.82 -2.41 4.47
N VAL A 515 23.27 -1.39 3.75
CA VAL A 515 22.72 -1.03 2.42
C VAL A 515 23.00 -2.07 1.33
N ASP A 516 23.99 -2.92 1.53
CA ASP A 516 24.37 -4.01 0.63
C ASP A 516 23.80 -5.37 1.04
N TYR A 517 23.05 -5.43 2.14
CA TYR A 517 22.44 -6.66 2.62
C TYR A 517 21.52 -7.27 1.56
N GLY A 518 21.64 -8.58 1.39
CA GLY A 518 20.76 -9.38 0.56
C GLY A 518 20.46 -8.74 -0.81
N ASN A 519 21.40 -8.83 -1.76
CA ASN A 519 21.23 -8.28 -3.11
C ASN A 519 20.87 -6.78 -3.13
N LYS A 520 21.50 -5.99 -2.27
CA LYS A 520 21.24 -4.53 -2.14
C LYS A 520 19.74 -4.21 -1.98
N TRP A 521 19.08 -4.97 -1.10
CA TRP A 521 17.66 -4.84 -0.84
C TRP A 521 16.76 -5.05 -2.07
N THR A 522 17.20 -5.77 -3.05
CA THR A 522 16.41 -6.10 -4.24
C THR A 522 15.85 -7.50 -4.09
N TRP A 523 14.53 -7.62 -4.14
CA TRP A 523 13.83 -8.88 -4.09
C TRP A 523 14.18 -9.71 -5.32
N VAL A 524 14.42 -10.99 -5.12
CA VAL A 524 14.68 -11.90 -6.23
C VAL A 524 13.38 -12.20 -6.99
N ILE A 525 13.51 -12.59 -8.25
CA ILE A 525 12.34 -12.98 -9.03
C ILE A 525 11.80 -14.30 -8.47
N PRO A 526 10.48 -14.39 -8.22
CA PRO A 526 9.87 -15.59 -7.63
C PRO A 526 10.11 -16.85 -8.47
N GLN A 527 10.33 -17.98 -7.80
CA GLN A 527 10.56 -19.26 -8.46
C GLN A 527 9.40 -19.63 -9.40
N ASN A 528 8.17 -19.33 -9.01
CA ASN A 528 6.99 -19.58 -9.85
C ASN A 528 7.07 -18.84 -11.19
N GLU A 529 7.59 -17.61 -11.21
CA GLU A 529 7.79 -16.89 -12.47
C GLU A 529 8.86 -17.55 -13.31
N ILE A 530 9.98 -17.92 -12.70
CA ILE A 530 11.10 -18.57 -13.39
C ILE A 530 10.68 -19.94 -13.98
N ASP A 531 9.81 -20.68 -13.30
CA ASP A 531 9.32 -21.99 -13.75
C ASP A 531 8.39 -21.89 -14.96
N TYR A 532 7.66 -20.77 -15.11
CA TYR A 532 6.70 -20.55 -16.21
C TYR A 532 7.18 -19.57 -17.28
N ASN A 533 8.26 -18.86 -17.02
CA ASN A 533 8.86 -17.90 -17.94
C ASN A 533 10.39 -18.08 -17.98
N ASP A 534 10.85 -18.97 -18.86
CA ASP A 534 12.27 -19.33 -18.99
C ASP A 534 13.17 -18.20 -19.55
N LEU A 535 12.58 -17.08 -19.96
CA LEU A 535 13.29 -15.87 -20.40
C LEU A 535 13.65 -14.92 -19.24
N VAL A 536 13.21 -15.22 -18.02
CA VAL A 536 13.50 -14.45 -16.82
C VAL A 536 14.38 -15.27 -15.88
N ARG A 537 15.42 -14.65 -15.33
CA ARG A 537 16.36 -15.28 -14.40
C ARG A 537 16.77 -14.29 -13.31
N ASN A 538 17.11 -14.81 -12.15
CA ASN A 538 17.85 -14.07 -11.14
C ASN A 538 19.32 -14.02 -11.57
N GLU A 539 19.89 -12.81 -11.63
CA GLU A 539 21.30 -12.58 -11.93
C GLU A 539 22.19 -12.71 -10.69
#